data_531b62352a672b8c605acd4932e8a8b2
#
_entry.id   531b62352a672b8c605acd4932e8a8b2
#
_cell.length_a   1.000
_cell.length_b   1.000
_cell.length_c   1.000
_cell.angle_alpha   90.00
_cell.angle_beta   90.00
_cell.angle_gamma   90.00
#
_symmetry.space_group_name_H-M   'P 1'
#
loop_
_entity.id
_entity.type
_entity.pdbx_description
1 polymer ?
#
loop_
_entity_poly.entity_id
_entity_poly.type
_entity_poly.pdbx_seq_one_letter_code
_entity_poly.pdbx_strand_id
1 'polypeptide(L)'
;MRTLVATASQAFIWLIAMDLLDKHSKKQFAIPVLTFLLCESLIIVAVPSGPMHQWLYYTMRQVFLVFVGLYILWTAHKSTKVELKARVNNQRKHLIIGAILVGCIVAEDFYNILVVPMSLAPSWLQLYLSERNFSENVFACYFAILLIIYAYHVLSIRMQEAPEEKNVSDLDRHIEEQMPFYRNAYKLSNRETEVMRLVVLGKSNQEIADELFLAVGTVKTHIHNILVKTEQQNRTTLILHFWKR
;
A
#
# COMPACT_ATOMS: atom_id res chain seq x y z
N MET A 1 0.35 -23.48 16.53
CA MET A 1 0.14 -22.01 16.46
C MET A 1 1.32 -21.30 15.76
N ARG A 2 2.59 -21.54 16.13
CA ARG A 2 3.78 -20.91 15.49
C ARG A 2 3.83 -21.11 13.97
N THR A 3 3.56 -22.32 13.46
CA THR A 3 3.54 -22.64 12.02
C THR A 3 2.48 -21.85 11.27
N LEU A 4 1.27 -21.70 11.82
CA LEU A 4 0.20 -20.93 11.18
C LEU A 4 0.55 -19.44 11.04
N VAL A 5 1.17 -18.86 12.08
CA VAL A 5 1.64 -17.47 12.05
C VAL A 5 2.75 -17.29 11.01
N ALA A 6 3.71 -18.23 10.96
CA ALA A 6 4.78 -18.23 9.97
C ALA A 6 4.21 -18.31 8.55
N THR A 7 3.32 -19.28 8.30
CA THR A 7 2.69 -19.44 6.98
C THR A 7 1.90 -18.19 6.57
N ALA A 8 1.15 -17.57 7.50
CA ALA A 8 0.42 -16.35 7.23
C ALA A 8 1.34 -15.18 6.86
N SER A 9 2.47 -15.04 7.58
CA SER A 9 3.47 -14.00 7.27
C SER A 9 4.09 -14.20 5.89
N GLN A 10 4.46 -15.44 5.54
CA GLN A 10 5.03 -15.77 4.23
C GLN A 10 4.00 -15.58 3.10
N ALA A 11 2.73 -15.97 3.34
CA ALA A 11 1.65 -15.74 2.38
C ALA A 11 1.43 -14.25 2.10
N PHE A 12 1.53 -13.41 3.14
CA PHE A 12 1.41 -11.96 3.00
C PHE A 12 2.58 -11.36 2.18
N ILE A 13 3.81 -11.76 2.47
CA ILE A 13 4.99 -11.33 1.68
C ILE A 13 4.84 -11.77 0.22
N TRP A 14 4.36 -12.98 -0.02
CA TRP A 14 4.11 -13.50 -1.35
C TRP A 14 3.01 -12.70 -2.08
N LEU A 15 1.96 -12.30 -1.38
CA LEU A 15 0.90 -11.47 -1.92
C LEU A 15 1.44 -10.12 -2.39
N ILE A 16 2.29 -9.47 -1.59
CA ILE A 16 2.96 -8.22 -1.98
C ILE A 16 3.83 -8.42 -3.22
N ALA A 17 4.56 -9.54 -3.30
CA ALA A 17 5.38 -9.85 -4.47
C ALA A 17 4.53 -10.06 -5.74
N MET A 18 3.39 -10.72 -5.61
CA MET A 18 2.44 -10.93 -6.71
C MET A 18 1.84 -9.62 -7.21
N ASP A 19 1.48 -8.72 -6.29
CA ASP A 19 0.99 -7.38 -6.60
C ASP A 19 2.05 -6.54 -7.31
N LEU A 20 3.28 -6.53 -6.79
CA LEU A 20 4.43 -5.88 -7.44
C LEU A 20 4.62 -6.34 -8.90
N LEU A 21 4.36 -7.62 -9.17
CA LEU A 21 4.53 -8.25 -10.48
C LEU A 21 3.26 -8.19 -11.37
N ASP A 22 2.19 -7.57 -10.89
CA ASP A 22 0.88 -7.49 -11.58
C ASP A 22 0.35 -8.89 -11.95
N LYS A 23 0.42 -9.83 -10.99
CA LYS A 23 -0.02 -11.21 -11.15
C LYS A 23 -1.12 -11.54 -10.15
N HIS A 24 -2.33 -11.81 -10.66
CA HIS A 24 -3.50 -12.06 -9.81
C HIS A 24 -4.05 -13.51 -9.91
N SER A 25 -3.24 -14.46 -10.36
CA SER A 25 -3.67 -15.86 -10.51
C SER A 25 -3.73 -16.57 -9.14
N LYS A 26 -4.91 -17.09 -8.79
CA LYS A 26 -5.13 -17.87 -7.56
C LYS A 26 -4.19 -19.08 -7.45
N LYS A 27 -3.91 -19.78 -8.58
CA LYS A 27 -2.99 -20.93 -8.61
C LYS A 27 -1.54 -20.50 -8.31
N GLN A 28 -1.08 -19.40 -8.91
CA GLN A 28 0.27 -18.88 -8.68
C GLN A 28 0.47 -18.39 -7.24
N PHE A 29 -0.61 -17.92 -6.59
CA PHE A 29 -0.57 -17.58 -5.18
C PHE A 29 -0.55 -18.83 -4.29
N ALA A 30 -1.46 -19.77 -4.51
CA ALA A 30 -1.66 -20.91 -3.61
C ALA A 30 -0.51 -21.92 -3.63
N ILE A 31 0.07 -22.21 -4.80
CA ILE A 31 1.10 -23.27 -4.92
C ILE A 31 2.32 -23.00 -4.04
N PRO A 32 3.01 -21.84 -4.08
CA PRO A 32 4.19 -21.61 -3.23
C PRO A 32 3.85 -21.63 -1.73
N VAL A 33 2.70 -21.08 -1.33
CA VAL A 33 2.27 -21.05 0.08
C VAL A 33 1.98 -22.46 0.59
N LEU A 34 1.27 -23.28 -0.19
CA LEU A 34 1.00 -24.68 0.16
C LEU A 34 2.28 -25.53 0.19
N THR A 35 3.22 -25.30 -0.75
CA THR A 35 4.51 -25.96 -0.76
C THR A 35 5.31 -25.62 0.49
N PHE A 36 5.34 -24.35 0.89
CA PHE A 36 5.99 -23.91 2.11
C PHE A 36 5.39 -24.59 3.35
N LEU A 37 4.07 -24.60 3.48
CA LEU A 37 3.35 -25.25 4.59
C LEU A 37 3.65 -26.76 4.65
N LEU A 38 3.70 -27.42 3.50
CA LEU A 38 4.05 -28.83 3.37
C LEU A 38 5.48 -29.10 3.84
N CYS A 39 6.45 -28.30 3.40
CA CYS A 39 7.84 -28.42 3.81
C CYS A 39 8.03 -28.20 5.32
N GLU A 40 7.41 -27.17 5.91
CA GLU A 40 7.42 -26.96 7.37
C GLU A 40 6.83 -28.15 8.12
N SER A 41 5.68 -28.68 7.63
CA SER A 41 5.02 -29.84 8.26
C SER A 41 5.90 -31.10 8.16
N LEU A 42 6.59 -31.31 7.04
CA LEU A 42 7.52 -32.44 6.88
C LEU A 42 8.70 -32.32 7.84
N ILE A 43 9.27 -31.14 8.05
CA ILE A 43 10.36 -30.94 9.02
C ILE A 43 9.89 -31.32 10.43
N ILE A 44 8.68 -30.89 10.83
CA ILE A 44 8.12 -31.17 12.14
C ILE A 44 7.93 -32.69 12.38
N VAL A 45 7.54 -33.43 11.35
CA VAL A 45 7.22 -34.87 11.46
C VAL A 45 8.44 -35.74 11.26
N ALA A 46 9.31 -35.42 10.29
CA ALA A 46 10.40 -36.29 9.86
C ALA A 46 11.72 -36.05 10.59
N VAL A 47 11.94 -34.86 11.16
CA VAL A 47 13.22 -34.55 11.82
C VAL A 47 13.05 -34.69 13.34
N PRO A 48 13.88 -35.53 14.03
CA PRO A 48 13.84 -35.68 15.48
C PRO A 48 14.07 -34.36 16.20
N SER A 49 13.43 -34.20 17.37
CA SER A 49 13.57 -32.99 18.21
C SER A 49 15.03 -32.75 18.60
N GLY A 50 15.55 -31.56 18.31
CA GLY A 50 16.93 -31.20 18.61
C GLY A 50 17.36 -29.91 17.90
N PRO A 51 18.64 -29.51 18.06
CA PRO A 51 19.15 -28.27 17.43
C PRO A 51 18.97 -28.24 15.93
N MET A 52 19.21 -29.38 15.23
CA MET A 52 19.04 -29.51 13.80
C MET A 52 17.57 -29.29 13.36
N HIS A 53 16.61 -29.86 14.12
CA HIS A 53 15.18 -29.64 13.88
C HIS A 53 14.82 -28.15 13.98
N GLN A 54 15.30 -27.51 15.05
CA GLN A 54 15.05 -26.08 15.28
C GLN A 54 15.66 -25.22 14.19
N TRP A 55 16.90 -25.48 13.80
CA TRP A 55 17.59 -24.77 12.75
C TRP A 55 16.89 -24.90 11.39
N LEU A 56 16.53 -26.11 10.98
CA LEU A 56 15.81 -26.37 9.73
C LEU A 56 14.44 -25.67 9.70
N TYR A 57 13.72 -25.70 10.83
CA TYR A 57 12.42 -25.05 10.93
C TYR A 57 12.49 -23.53 10.75
N TYR A 58 13.48 -22.87 11.35
CA TYR A 58 13.67 -21.43 11.18
C TYR A 58 14.23 -21.09 9.78
N THR A 59 15.21 -21.86 9.30
CA THR A 59 15.82 -21.62 7.99
C THR A 59 14.84 -21.76 6.83
N MET A 60 13.78 -22.57 6.98
CA MET A 60 12.77 -22.74 5.94
C MET A 60 12.08 -21.42 5.57
N ARG A 61 11.89 -20.51 6.52
CA ARG A 61 11.35 -19.16 6.27
C ARG A 61 12.27 -18.34 5.38
N GLN A 62 13.57 -18.39 5.65
CA GLN A 62 14.58 -17.65 4.88
C GLN A 62 14.70 -18.21 3.46
N VAL A 63 14.59 -19.54 3.29
CA VAL A 63 14.51 -20.17 1.97
C VAL A 63 13.33 -19.64 1.17
N PHE A 64 12.17 -19.46 1.80
CA PHE A 64 11.01 -18.88 1.13
C PHE A 64 11.24 -17.43 0.72
N LEU A 65 11.87 -16.61 1.58
CA LEU A 65 12.20 -15.22 1.25
C LEU A 65 13.19 -15.13 0.07
N VAL A 66 14.18 -16.00 0.05
CA VAL A 66 15.11 -16.10 -1.10
C VAL A 66 14.37 -16.49 -2.37
N PHE A 67 13.46 -17.48 -2.29
CA PHE A 67 12.61 -17.85 -3.41
C PHE A 67 11.79 -16.66 -3.94
N VAL A 68 11.15 -15.88 -3.06
CA VAL A 68 10.38 -14.69 -3.43
C VAL A 68 11.27 -13.68 -4.17
N GLY A 69 12.44 -13.37 -3.62
CA GLY A 69 13.39 -12.45 -4.24
C GLY A 69 13.85 -12.91 -5.63
N LEU A 70 14.24 -14.17 -5.75
CA LEU A 70 14.65 -14.77 -7.03
C LEU A 70 13.51 -14.78 -8.04
N TYR A 71 12.29 -15.08 -7.61
CA TYR A 71 11.10 -15.08 -8.47
C TYR A 71 10.78 -13.69 -9.02
N ILE A 72 10.89 -12.64 -8.18
CA ILE A 72 10.73 -11.25 -8.61
C ILE A 72 11.76 -10.90 -9.69
N LEU A 73 13.04 -11.18 -9.43
CA LEU A 73 14.14 -10.88 -10.36
C LEU A 73 13.99 -11.66 -11.67
N TRP A 74 13.69 -12.95 -11.59
CA TRP A 74 13.49 -13.81 -12.77
C TRP A 74 12.31 -13.34 -13.62
N THR A 75 11.18 -13.02 -12.99
CA THR A 75 10.00 -12.52 -13.70
C THR A 75 10.26 -11.18 -14.36
N ALA A 76 10.94 -10.25 -13.68
CA ALA A 76 11.33 -8.98 -14.24
C ALA A 76 12.31 -9.13 -15.41
N HIS A 77 13.28 -10.05 -15.31
CA HIS A 77 14.24 -10.34 -16.38
C HIS A 77 13.54 -10.88 -17.65
N LYS A 78 12.61 -11.82 -17.47
CA LYS A 78 11.87 -12.47 -18.57
C LYS A 78 10.79 -11.56 -19.18
N SER A 79 10.33 -10.53 -18.47
CA SER A 79 9.27 -9.66 -18.93
C SER A 79 9.73 -8.78 -20.10
N THR A 80 8.84 -8.56 -21.06
CA THR A 80 9.01 -7.55 -22.14
C THR A 80 8.45 -6.19 -21.74
N LYS A 81 7.65 -6.11 -20.65
CA LYS A 81 7.01 -4.88 -20.19
C LYS A 81 8.05 -3.95 -19.54
N VAL A 82 8.28 -2.78 -20.15
CA VAL A 82 9.23 -1.77 -19.65
C VAL A 82 8.83 -1.25 -18.28
N GLU A 83 7.53 -1.07 -18.05
CA GLU A 83 6.97 -0.59 -16.77
C GLU A 83 7.29 -1.52 -15.60
N LEU A 84 7.15 -2.85 -15.81
CA LEU A 84 7.48 -3.83 -14.78
C LEU A 84 8.97 -3.80 -14.42
N LYS A 85 9.85 -3.73 -15.43
CA LYS A 85 11.29 -3.60 -15.21
C LYS A 85 11.64 -2.34 -14.44
N ALA A 86 11.02 -1.20 -14.78
CA ALA A 86 11.23 0.06 -14.09
C ALA A 86 10.77 -0.02 -12.63
N ARG A 87 9.60 -0.63 -12.38
CA ARG A 87 9.05 -0.83 -11.03
C ARG A 87 9.97 -1.69 -10.17
N VAL A 88 10.42 -2.84 -10.67
CA VAL A 88 11.36 -3.72 -9.95
C VAL A 88 12.73 -3.06 -9.77
N ASN A 89 13.22 -2.34 -10.78
CA ASN A 89 14.49 -1.62 -10.66
C ASN A 89 14.46 -0.52 -9.61
N ASN A 90 13.32 0.17 -9.45
CA ASN A 90 13.12 1.15 -8.39
C ASN A 90 13.21 0.50 -6.99
N GLN A 91 12.79 -0.77 -6.86
CA GLN A 91 12.87 -1.53 -5.60
C GLN A 91 14.20 -2.28 -5.40
N ARG A 92 15.14 -2.19 -6.36
CA ARG A 92 16.40 -2.96 -6.36
C ARG A 92 17.21 -2.76 -5.08
N LYS A 93 17.29 -1.55 -4.55
CA LYS A 93 18.01 -1.26 -3.30
C LYS A 93 17.42 -2.05 -2.13
N HIS A 94 16.10 -2.07 -2.00
CA HIS A 94 15.39 -2.77 -0.94
C HIS A 94 15.52 -4.30 -1.08
N LEU A 95 15.54 -4.82 -2.31
CA LEU A 95 15.80 -6.24 -2.56
C LEU A 95 17.23 -6.64 -2.16
N ILE A 96 18.24 -5.81 -2.44
CA ILE A 96 19.62 -6.07 -2.04
C ILE A 96 19.75 -6.01 -0.51
N ILE A 97 19.20 -5.00 0.15
CA ILE A 97 19.22 -4.89 1.62
C ILE A 97 18.52 -6.09 2.24
N GLY A 98 17.35 -6.48 1.71
CA GLY A 98 16.62 -7.66 2.15
C GLY A 98 17.45 -8.95 2.02
N ALA A 99 18.15 -9.14 0.90
CA ALA A 99 19.02 -10.31 0.68
C ALA A 99 20.19 -10.35 1.69
N ILE A 100 20.81 -9.21 1.98
CA ILE A 100 21.89 -9.12 2.97
C ILE A 100 21.35 -9.47 4.37
N LEU A 101 20.20 -8.90 4.76
CA LEU A 101 19.59 -9.17 6.06
C LEU A 101 19.18 -10.63 6.21
N VAL A 102 18.62 -11.26 5.16
CA VAL A 102 18.33 -12.71 5.15
C VAL A 102 19.61 -13.52 5.33
N GLY A 103 20.70 -13.15 4.67
CA GLY A 103 22.01 -13.78 4.90
C GLY A 103 22.50 -13.66 6.36
N CYS A 104 22.34 -12.48 6.97
CA CYS A 104 22.67 -12.27 8.38
C CYS A 104 21.81 -13.13 9.31
N ILE A 105 20.48 -13.25 9.03
CA ILE A 105 19.56 -14.10 9.81
C ILE A 105 20.02 -15.56 9.75
N VAL A 106 20.32 -16.08 8.56
CA VAL A 106 20.76 -17.47 8.41
C VAL A 106 22.08 -17.74 9.14
N ALA A 107 23.03 -16.80 9.06
CA ALA A 107 24.30 -16.90 9.78
C ALA A 107 24.12 -16.83 11.29
N GLU A 108 23.25 -15.95 11.80
CA GLU A 108 22.93 -15.82 13.21
C GLU A 108 22.19 -17.05 13.73
N ASP A 109 21.22 -17.60 12.99
CA ASP A 109 20.52 -18.85 13.32
C ASP A 109 21.49 -20.03 13.39
N PHE A 110 22.38 -20.15 12.41
CA PHE A 110 23.40 -21.20 12.39
C PHE A 110 24.30 -21.12 13.61
N TYR A 111 24.81 -19.93 13.91
CA TYR A 111 25.71 -19.73 15.04
C TYR A 111 25.00 -19.99 16.38
N ASN A 112 23.85 -19.40 16.61
CA ASN A 112 23.12 -19.48 17.89
C ASN A 112 22.55 -20.87 18.17
N ILE A 113 22.15 -21.63 17.14
CA ILE A 113 21.49 -22.92 17.33
C ILE A 113 22.47 -24.10 17.27
N LEU A 114 23.46 -24.05 16.35
CA LEU A 114 24.36 -25.19 16.08
C LEU A 114 25.75 -25.04 16.69
N VAL A 115 26.25 -23.80 16.88
CA VAL A 115 27.62 -23.58 17.32
C VAL A 115 27.71 -23.26 18.81
N VAL A 116 26.80 -22.45 19.36
CA VAL A 116 26.85 -22.04 20.76
C VAL A 116 26.09 -23.04 21.63
N PRO A 117 26.78 -23.82 22.50
CA PRO A 117 26.09 -24.68 23.45
C PRO A 117 25.36 -23.80 24.48
N MET A 118 24.06 -23.97 24.60
CA MET A 118 23.19 -23.21 25.50
C MET A 118 23.62 -23.24 26.99
N SER A 119 24.40 -24.26 27.37
CA SER A 119 24.94 -24.45 28.73
C SER A 119 26.02 -23.45 29.13
N LEU A 120 26.63 -22.74 28.17
CA LEU A 120 27.71 -21.77 28.40
C LEU A 120 27.24 -20.32 28.39
N ALA A 121 26.01 -20.05 27.98
CA ALA A 121 25.49 -18.69 27.93
C ALA A 121 24.99 -18.20 29.32
N PRO A 122 25.32 -16.98 29.74
CA PRO A 122 24.75 -16.39 30.96
C PRO A 122 23.22 -16.38 30.89
N SER A 123 22.54 -16.50 32.05
CA SER A 123 21.06 -16.63 32.10
C SER A 123 20.30 -15.50 31.42
N TRP A 124 20.82 -14.28 31.44
CA TRP A 124 20.25 -13.13 30.74
C TRP A 124 20.43 -13.19 29.21
N LEU A 125 21.49 -13.85 28.75
CA LEU A 125 21.78 -14.04 27.32
C LEU A 125 21.02 -15.23 26.76
N GLN A 126 20.75 -16.26 27.57
CA GLN A 126 19.93 -17.42 27.19
C GLN A 126 18.50 -17.02 26.80
N LEU A 127 17.94 -16.03 27.47
CA LEU A 127 16.63 -15.47 27.11
C LEU A 127 16.66 -14.75 25.75
N TYR A 128 17.79 -14.18 25.37
CA TYR A 128 17.97 -13.46 24.11
C TYR A 128 18.33 -14.37 22.93
N LEU A 129 19.16 -15.38 23.17
CA LEU A 129 19.67 -16.27 22.13
C LEU A 129 18.66 -17.34 21.69
N SER A 130 17.73 -17.75 22.58
CA SER A 130 16.87 -18.91 22.30
C SER A 130 15.64 -18.60 21.47
N GLU A 131 15.19 -17.34 21.39
CA GLU A 131 13.90 -17.03 20.75
C GLU A 131 13.90 -15.77 19.85
N ARG A 132 14.98 -14.97 19.79
CA ARG A 132 14.98 -13.71 19.04
C ARG A 132 16.32 -13.43 18.39
N ASN A 133 16.40 -13.64 17.09
CA ASN A 133 17.51 -13.19 16.29
C ASN A 133 17.50 -11.68 16.16
N PHE A 134 18.60 -11.03 16.46
CA PHE A 134 18.76 -9.58 16.30
C PHE A 134 18.53 -9.19 14.83
N SER A 135 19.11 -9.94 13.89
CA SER A 135 18.99 -9.71 12.45
C SER A 135 17.53 -9.84 11.97
N GLU A 136 16.75 -10.78 12.53
CA GLU A 136 15.32 -10.92 12.21
C GLU A 136 14.51 -9.71 12.67
N ASN A 137 14.82 -9.16 13.85
CA ASN A 137 14.17 -7.94 14.33
C ASN A 137 14.52 -6.72 13.45
N VAL A 138 15.80 -6.58 13.05
CA VAL A 138 16.23 -5.52 12.12
C VAL A 138 15.51 -5.64 10.78
N PHE A 139 15.41 -6.86 10.23
CA PHE A 139 14.66 -7.15 9.02
C PHE A 139 13.19 -6.76 9.17
N ALA A 140 12.54 -7.19 10.24
CA ALA A 140 11.14 -6.87 10.50
C ALA A 140 10.89 -5.35 10.64
N CYS A 141 11.73 -4.65 11.40
CA CYS A 141 11.65 -3.21 11.55
C CYS A 141 11.86 -2.47 10.21
N TYR A 142 12.86 -2.88 9.43
CA TYR A 142 13.14 -2.29 8.14
C TYR A 142 11.94 -2.40 7.18
N PHE A 143 11.38 -3.60 7.03
CA PHE A 143 10.23 -3.81 6.16
C PHE A 143 8.93 -3.19 6.71
N ALA A 144 8.75 -3.14 8.04
CA ALA A 144 7.63 -2.42 8.65
C ALA A 144 7.69 -0.91 8.35
N ILE A 145 8.86 -0.29 8.42
CA ILE A 145 9.05 1.12 8.07
C ILE A 145 8.74 1.34 6.58
N LEU A 146 9.23 0.47 5.69
CA LEU A 146 8.92 0.56 4.27
C LEU A 146 7.41 0.43 4.00
N LEU A 147 6.74 -0.48 4.69
CA LEU A 147 5.29 -0.66 4.57
C LEU A 147 4.52 0.57 5.04
N ILE A 148 4.94 1.18 6.16
CA ILE A 148 4.34 2.42 6.68
C ILE A 148 4.53 3.57 5.68
N ILE A 149 5.73 3.74 5.13
CA ILE A 149 6.01 4.76 4.11
C ILE A 149 5.14 4.53 2.87
N TYR A 150 5.05 3.28 2.41
CA TYR A 150 4.21 2.91 1.27
C TYR A 150 2.73 3.18 1.55
N ALA A 151 2.23 2.74 2.70
CA ALA A 151 0.85 2.98 3.12
C ALA A 151 0.53 4.48 3.22
N TYR A 152 1.44 5.27 3.79
CA TYR A 152 1.32 6.73 3.85
C TYR A 152 1.23 7.35 2.45
N HIS A 153 2.09 6.92 1.52
CA HIS A 153 2.06 7.39 0.13
C HIS A 153 0.74 7.04 -0.56
N VAL A 154 0.28 5.81 -0.44
CA VAL A 154 -0.99 5.35 -1.04
C VAL A 154 -2.18 6.12 -0.45
N LEU A 155 -2.21 6.31 0.87
CA LEU A 155 -3.27 7.07 1.53
C LEU A 155 -3.22 8.56 1.16
N SER A 156 -2.04 9.17 1.07
CA SER A 156 -1.89 10.57 0.70
C SER A 156 -2.35 10.82 -0.74
N ILE A 157 -2.04 9.91 -1.68
CA ILE A 157 -2.52 9.98 -3.06
C ILE A 157 -4.05 9.84 -3.07
N ARG A 158 -4.62 8.85 -2.38
CA ARG A 158 -6.08 8.67 -2.31
C ARG A 158 -6.81 9.83 -1.64
N MET A 159 -6.18 10.51 -0.68
CA MET A 159 -6.75 11.72 -0.08
C MET A 159 -6.62 12.97 -0.98
N GLN A 160 -5.68 12.96 -1.92
CA GLN A 160 -5.49 14.02 -2.92
C GLN A 160 -6.25 13.74 -4.22
N GLU A 161 -6.53 12.47 -4.53
CA GLU A 161 -7.46 12.12 -5.59
C GLU A 161 -8.85 12.56 -5.15
N ALA A 162 -9.45 13.47 -5.91
CA ALA A 162 -10.88 13.71 -5.85
C ALA A 162 -11.59 12.34 -5.91
N PRO A 163 -12.73 12.16 -5.21
CA PRO A 163 -13.42 10.88 -5.18
C PRO A 163 -13.49 10.33 -6.60
N GLU A 164 -12.96 9.09 -6.78
CA GLU A 164 -13.03 8.38 -8.05
C GLU A 164 -14.40 8.62 -8.67
N GLU A 165 -14.47 8.76 -10.00
CA GLU A 165 -15.67 8.78 -10.81
C GLU A 165 -16.62 7.59 -10.50
N LYS A 166 -17.05 7.51 -9.24
CA LYS A 166 -18.23 6.77 -8.86
C LYS A 166 -19.41 7.55 -9.42
N ASN A 167 -19.71 7.21 -10.68
CA ASN A 167 -20.90 7.65 -11.36
C ASN A 167 -20.98 9.18 -11.55
N VAL A 168 -20.30 9.69 -12.59
CA VAL A 168 -20.57 11.02 -13.15
C VAL A 168 -22.08 11.23 -13.28
N SER A 169 -22.86 10.18 -13.60
CA SER A 169 -24.32 10.20 -13.65
C SER A 169 -24.98 10.47 -12.27
N ASP A 170 -24.46 9.90 -11.17
CA ASP A 170 -25.06 10.08 -9.84
C ASP A 170 -24.67 11.43 -9.21
N LEU A 171 -23.45 11.90 -9.44
CA LEU A 171 -23.00 13.24 -9.03
C LEU A 171 -23.74 14.32 -9.80
N ASP A 172 -23.81 14.21 -11.12
CA ASP A 172 -24.57 15.15 -11.96
C ASP A 172 -26.05 15.18 -11.58
N ARG A 173 -26.65 14.01 -11.37
CA ARG A 173 -28.05 13.92 -10.91
C ARG A 173 -28.25 14.61 -9.56
N HIS A 174 -27.38 14.35 -8.59
CA HIS A 174 -27.48 14.99 -7.28
C HIS A 174 -27.29 16.52 -7.36
N ILE A 175 -26.38 17.00 -8.19
CA ILE A 175 -26.20 18.44 -8.44
C ILE A 175 -27.44 19.00 -9.11
N GLU A 176 -28.03 18.34 -10.10
CA GLU A 176 -29.25 18.80 -10.78
C GLU A 176 -30.47 18.83 -9.84
N GLU A 177 -30.58 17.87 -8.93
CA GLU A 177 -31.64 17.86 -7.91
C GLU A 177 -31.48 18.98 -6.87
N GLN A 178 -30.26 19.25 -6.41
CA GLN A 178 -29.99 20.23 -5.34
C GLN A 178 -29.83 21.69 -5.84
N MET A 179 -29.39 21.87 -7.08
CA MET A 179 -29.09 23.20 -7.63
C MET A 179 -30.29 24.16 -7.65
N PRO A 180 -31.52 23.75 -7.99
CA PRO A 180 -32.70 24.61 -7.94
C PRO A 180 -32.99 25.12 -6.52
N PHE A 181 -32.85 24.27 -5.51
CA PHE A 181 -33.04 24.66 -4.10
C PHE A 181 -31.96 25.63 -3.65
N TYR A 182 -30.72 25.41 -4.03
CA TYR A 182 -29.58 26.27 -3.71
C TYR A 182 -29.72 27.63 -4.38
N ARG A 183 -30.12 27.66 -5.66
CA ARG A 183 -30.40 28.86 -6.42
C ARG A 183 -31.49 29.72 -5.75
N ASN A 184 -32.59 29.10 -5.37
CA ASN A 184 -33.72 29.80 -4.73
C ASN A 184 -33.36 30.34 -3.34
N ALA A 185 -32.62 29.56 -2.54
CA ALA A 185 -32.21 29.95 -1.19
C ALA A 185 -31.27 31.17 -1.21
N TYR A 186 -30.34 31.24 -2.15
CA TYR A 186 -29.31 32.28 -2.23
C TYR A 186 -29.55 33.30 -3.35
N LYS A 187 -30.72 33.24 -4.02
CA LYS A 187 -31.12 34.14 -5.11
C LYS A 187 -30.05 34.29 -6.19
N LEU A 188 -29.49 33.15 -6.61
CA LEU A 188 -28.47 33.13 -7.68
C LEU A 188 -29.13 33.41 -9.02
N SER A 189 -28.48 34.23 -9.85
CA SER A 189 -28.89 34.46 -11.24
C SER A 189 -28.65 33.18 -12.08
N ASN A 190 -29.24 33.12 -13.27
CA ASN A 190 -28.99 31.98 -14.20
C ASN A 190 -27.51 31.74 -14.43
N ARG A 191 -26.76 32.83 -14.67
CA ARG A 191 -25.31 32.73 -14.97
C ARG A 191 -24.49 32.33 -13.75
N GLU A 192 -24.84 32.80 -12.56
CA GLU A 192 -24.22 32.38 -11.32
C GLU A 192 -24.52 30.90 -11.01
N THR A 193 -25.70 30.42 -11.38
CA THR A 193 -26.07 29.00 -11.20
C THR A 193 -25.23 28.09 -12.14
N GLU A 194 -25.04 28.50 -13.40
CA GLU A 194 -24.18 27.76 -14.34
C GLU A 194 -22.73 27.71 -13.83
N VAL A 195 -22.18 28.85 -13.40
CA VAL A 195 -20.84 28.92 -12.80
C VAL A 195 -20.76 28.07 -11.53
N MET A 196 -21.77 28.15 -10.63
CA MET A 196 -21.83 27.38 -9.40
C MET A 196 -21.79 25.86 -9.66
N ARG A 197 -22.55 25.39 -10.67
CA ARG A 197 -22.55 23.98 -11.07
C ARG A 197 -21.12 23.49 -11.41
N LEU A 198 -20.40 24.26 -12.22
CA LEU A 198 -19.03 23.89 -12.61
C LEU A 198 -18.03 24.03 -11.45
N VAL A 199 -18.28 24.97 -10.52
CA VAL A 199 -17.49 25.10 -9.29
C VAL A 199 -17.66 23.85 -8.41
N VAL A 200 -18.88 23.35 -8.25
CA VAL A 200 -19.17 22.14 -7.46
C VAL A 200 -18.60 20.88 -8.12
N LEU A 201 -18.55 20.84 -9.45
CA LEU A 201 -17.85 19.80 -10.23
C LEU A 201 -16.30 19.88 -10.15
N GLY A 202 -15.75 20.87 -9.43
CA GLY A 202 -14.31 21.01 -9.21
C GLY A 202 -13.53 21.67 -10.35
N LYS A 203 -14.22 22.20 -11.40
CA LYS A 203 -13.59 22.85 -12.57
C LYS A 203 -12.79 24.09 -12.16
N SER A 204 -11.62 24.28 -12.72
CA SER A 204 -10.81 25.49 -12.54
C SER A 204 -11.48 26.72 -13.21
N ASN A 205 -11.04 27.93 -12.85
CA ASN A 205 -11.59 29.16 -13.46
C ASN A 205 -11.34 29.21 -14.98
N GLN A 206 -10.24 28.62 -15.45
CA GLN A 206 -9.95 28.53 -16.88
C GLN A 206 -10.92 27.57 -17.57
N GLU A 207 -11.11 26.36 -17.04
CA GLU A 207 -12.05 25.38 -17.59
C GLU A 207 -13.48 25.90 -17.62
N ILE A 208 -13.91 26.62 -16.58
CA ILE A 208 -15.24 27.28 -16.51
C ILE A 208 -15.35 28.38 -17.59
N ALA A 209 -14.29 29.16 -17.78
CA ALA A 209 -14.25 30.19 -18.79
C ALA A 209 -14.37 29.62 -20.21
N ASP A 210 -13.62 28.55 -20.49
CA ASP A 210 -13.62 27.86 -21.79
C ASP A 210 -15.00 27.20 -22.04
N GLU A 211 -15.58 26.52 -21.05
CA GLU A 211 -16.87 25.82 -21.18
C GLU A 211 -18.07 26.77 -21.32
N LEU A 212 -18.04 27.92 -20.65
CA LEU A 212 -19.11 28.92 -20.70
C LEU A 212 -18.84 30.05 -21.72
N PHE A 213 -17.75 29.98 -22.47
CA PHE A 213 -17.32 31.01 -23.40
C PHE A 213 -17.23 32.40 -22.77
N LEU A 214 -16.58 32.49 -21.61
CA LEU A 214 -16.38 33.71 -20.84
C LEU A 214 -14.90 34.06 -20.70
N ALA A 215 -14.62 35.31 -20.36
CA ALA A 215 -13.30 35.68 -19.87
C ALA A 215 -13.07 35.19 -18.46
N VAL A 216 -11.87 34.73 -18.11
CA VAL A 216 -11.50 34.26 -16.78
C VAL A 216 -11.79 35.29 -15.67
N GLY A 217 -11.62 36.60 -15.99
CA GLY A 217 -11.98 37.70 -15.10
C GLY A 217 -13.47 37.74 -14.79
N THR A 218 -14.32 37.47 -15.79
CA THR A 218 -15.79 37.40 -15.61
C THR A 218 -16.18 36.21 -14.71
N VAL A 219 -15.55 35.06 -14.90
CA VAL A 219 -15.76 33.88 -14.03
C VAL A 219 -15.38 34.19 -12.58
N LYS A 220 -14.23 34.84 -12.34
CA LYS A 220 -13.82 35.26 -11.00
C LYS A 220 -14.86 36.21 -10.36
N THR A 221 -15.44 37.13 -11.13
CA THR A 221 -16.49 38.04 -10.66
C THR A 221 -17.76 37.26 -10.26
N HIS A 222 -18.20 36.29 -11.10
CA HIS A 222 -19.37 35.46 -10.75
C HIS A 222 -19.11 34.63 -9.49
N ILE A 223 -17.93 34.01 -9.36
CA ILE A 223 -17.58 33.26 -8.16
C ILE A 223 -17.57 34.17 -6.91
N HIS A 224 -17.02 35.37 -7.01
CA HIS A 224 -17.05 36.33 -5.93
C HIS A 224 -18.49 36.69 -5.52
N ASN A 225 -19.36 36.96 -6.47
CA ASN A 225 -20.77 37.25 -6.18
C ASN A 225 -21.49 36.06 -5.54
N ILE A 226 -21.20 34.83 -5.97
CA ILE A 226 -21.73 33.61 -5.36
C ILE A 226 -21.27 33.50 -3.88
N LEU A 227 -19.98 33.71 -3.62
CA LEU A 227 -19.41 33.68 -2.27
C LEU A 227 -20.07 34.71 -1.35
N VAL A 228 -20.28 35.93 -1.83
CA VAL A 228 -20.97 36.98 -1.08
C VAL A 228 -22.42 36.57 -0.78
N LYS A 229 -23.17 36.09 -1.79
CA LYS A 229 -24.57 35.70 -1.61
C LYS A 229 -24.76 34.50 -0.70
N THR A 230 -23.78 33.58 -0.67
CA THR A 230 -23.80 32.36 0.15
C THR A 230 -23.11 32.54 1.50
N GLU A 231 -22.54 33.70 1.76
CA GLU A 231 -21.78 34.05 2.98
C GLU A 231 -20.58 33.10 3.20
N GLN A 232 -19.99 32.64 2.10
CA GLN A 232 -18.82 31.74 2.16
C GLN A 232 -17.53 32.53 1.93
N GLN A 233 -16.47 32.15 2.68
CA GLN A 233 -15.19 32.86 2.66
C GLN A 233 -14.32 32.51 1.44
N ASN A 234 -14.45 31.28 0.94
CA ASN A 234 -13.62 30.78 -0.14
C ASN A 234 -14.33 29.67 -0.94
N ARG A 235 -13.74 29.29 -2.06
CA ARG A 235 -14.24 28.25 -2.96
C ARG A 235 -14.42 26.89 -2.27
N THR A 236 -13.48 26.51 -1.41
CA THR A 236 -13.53 25.23 -0.70
C THR A 236 -14.71 25.16 0.27
N THR A 237 -14.91 26.24 1.05
CA THR A 237 -16.07 26.32 1.96
C THR A 237 -17.39 26.36 1.20
N LEU A 238 -17.44 27.00 0.02
CA LEU A 238 -18.61 27.02 -0.85
C LEU A 238 -18.98 25.62 -1.34
N ILE A 239 -18.01 24.84 -1.81
CA ILE A 239 -18.22 23.46 -2.26
C ILE A 239 -18.70 22.59 -1.09
N LEU A 240 -18.02 22.66 0.05
CA LEU A 240 -18.41 21.91 1.26
C LEU A 240 -19.81 22.29 1.74
N HIS A 241 -20.18 23.57 1.66
CA HIS A 241 -21.50 24.06 2.05
C HIS A 241 -22.59 23.50 1.13
N PHE A 242 -22.34 23.38 -0.17
CA PHE A 242 -23.28 22.76 -1.11
C PHE A 242 -23.53 21.29 -0.78
N TRP A 243 -22.46 20.52 -0.50
CA TRP A 243 -22.54 19.08 -0.23
C TRP A 243 -23.05 18.71 1.17
N LYS A 244 -23.08 19.64 2.13
CA LYS A 244 -23.59 19.41 3.49
C LYS A 244 -25.11 19.50 3.60
N ARG A 245 -25.77 19.90 2.56
CA ARG A 245 -27.21 20.16 2.53
C ARG A 245 -27.97 19.05 1.85
#